data_05565d628227e139ceff53ec9cae11c8
#
_entry.id   05565d628227e139ceff53ec9cae11c8
#
_cell.length_a   1.000
_cell.length_b   1.000
_cell.length_c   1.000
_cell.angle_alpha   90.00
_cell.angle_beta   90.00
_cell.angle_gamma   90.00
#
_symmetry.space_group_name_H-M   'P 1'
#
loop_
_entity.id
_entity.type
_entity.pdbx_description
1 polymer ?
#
loop_
_entity_poly.entity_id
_entity_poly.type
_entity_poly.pdbx_seq_one_letter_code
_entity_poly.pdbx_strand_id
1 'polypeptide(L)'
;VFRNRTLTAGSVNLLVVFGVMGGLFLVLVQFMQAVVGYSAIKAALSLLPMAMIMMPLSATAPRIAAKVGLRRILTGGTLLVAGGLALMAMFASADGGYLSIIPGLAVMSVGIGLVMTPGTAAITGSLPVEEQGVASALNDTTREVGTVIGVALIGSILSAGYSSAVSDTASALSEAAGHAVREGIGGAVYVAQEMDKAGMGAASEQMLHAARLAFVDGWRGAMWISVGMAL
;
A
#
# COMPACT_ATOMS: atom_id res chain seq x y z
N VAL A 1 -28.83 11.65 -1.50
CA VAL A 1 -27.88 10.85 -0.74
C VAL A 1 -26.69 11.72 -0.33
N PHE A 2 -25.91 12.31 -1.22
CA PHE A 2 -24.70 13.11 -0.92
C PHE A 2 -24.94 14.51 -0.32
N ARG A 3 -26.18 14.94 -0.06
CA ARG A 3 -26.46 16.15 0.74
C ARG A 3 -26.20 15.97 2.23
N ASN A 4 -26.07 14.73 2.70
CA ASN A 4 -25.71 14.43 4.09
C ASN A 4 -24.17 14.51 4.25
N ARG A 5 -23.72 15.53 5.00
CA ARG A 5 -22.28 15.81 5.21
C ARG A 5 -21.53 14.66 5.90
N THR A 6 -22.19 13.95 6.82
CA THR A 6 -21.59 12.82 7.54
C THR A 6 -21.34 11.65 6.60
N LEU A 7 -22.33 11.31 5.77
CA LEU A 7 -22.23 10.29 4.75
C LEU A 7 -21.11 10.61 3.75
N THR A 8 -21.12 11.84 3.22
CA THR A 8 -20.09 12.26 2.24
C THR A 8 -18.69 12.20 2.83
N ALA A 9 -18.52 12.74 4.05
CA ALA A 9 -17.21 12.70 4.72
C ALA A 9 -16.74 11.26 5.01
N GLY A 10 -17.63 10.38 5.46
CA GLY A 10 -17.35 8.96 5.66
C GLY A 10 -16.96 8.25 4.37
N SER A 11 -17.73 8.48 3.29
CA SER A 11 -17.45 7.86 1.98
C SER A 11 -16.13 8.34 1.39
N VAL A 12 -15.84 9.64 1.39
CA VAL A 12 -14.56 10.17 0.88
C VAL A 12 -13.39 9.63 1.71
N ASN A 13 -13.53 9.62 3.03
CA ASN A 13 -12.47 9.08 3.90
C ASN A 13 -12.21 7.60 3.64
N LEU A 14 -13.25 6.76 3.55
CA LEU A 14 -13.09 5.34 3.25
C LEU A 14 -12.55 5.10 1.83
N LEU A 15 -13.00 5.87 0.84
CA LEU A 15 -12.47 5.79 -0.52
C LEU A 15 -10.96 6.00 -0.55
N VAL A 16 -10.46 7.03 0.14
CA VAL A 16 -9.03 7.34 0.24
C VAL A 16 -8.29 6.23 0.99
N VAL A 17 -8.78 5.83 2.17
CA VAL A 17 -8.10 4.81 2.98
C VAL A 17 -8.04 3.46 2.26
N PHE A 18 -9.13 3.03 1.62
CA PHE A 18 -9.14 1.80 0.83
C PHE A 18 -8.31 1.92 -0.45
N GLY A 19 -8.26 3.09 -1.07
CA GLY A 19 -7.37 3.36 -2.19
C GLY A 19 -5.89 3.18 -1.81
N VAL A 20 -5.48 3.82 -0.72
CA VAL A 20 -4.13 3.67 -0.18
C VAL A 20 -3.85 2.21 0.19
N MET A 21 -4.77 1.54 0.90
CA MET A 21 -4.59 0.13 1.29
C MET A 21 -4.44 -0.80 0.09
N GLY A 22 -5.34 -0.69 -0.89
CA GLY A 22 -5.33 -1.57 -2.07
C GLY A 22 -4.03 -1.45 -2.86
N GLY A 23 -3.62 -0.23 -3.17
CA GLY A 23 -2.37 0.02 -3.87
C GLY A 23 -1.14 -0.40 -3.07
N LEU A 24 -1.09 -0.03 -1.78
CA LEU A 24 0.02 -0.41 -0.91
C LEU A 24 0.15 -1.93 -0.77
N PHE A 25 -0.98 -2.65 -0.62
CA PHE A 25 -0.93 -4.10 -0.42
C PHE A 25 -0.29 -4.81 -1.61
N LEU A 26 -0.64 -4.38 -2.84
CA LEU A 26 -0.02 -4.88 -4.07
C LEU A 26 1.50 -4.67 -4.07
N VAL A 27 1.93 -3.45 -3.75
CA VAL A 27 3.35 -3.06 -3.79
C VAL A 27 4.13 -3.70 -2.65
N LEU A 28 3.52 -3.82 -1.46
CA LEU A 28 4.11 -4.40 -0.26
C LEU A 28 4.44 -5.88 -0.44
N VAL A 29 3.54 -6.65 -1.08
CA VAL A 29 3.80 -8.07 -1.37
C VAL A 29 4.98 -8.21 -2.33
N GLN A 30 5.07 -7.36 -3.36
CA GLN A 30 6.22 -7.34 -4.27
C GLN A 30 7.52 -6.99 -3.55
N PHE A 31 7.50 -5.97 -2.67
CA PHE A 31 8.65 -5.60 -1.85
C PHE A 31 9.13 -6.77 -1.00
N MET A 32 8.22 -7.45 -0.28
CA MET A 32 8.58 -8.58 0.57
C MET A 32 9.19 -9.74 -0.20
N GLN A 33 8.65 -10.07 -1.37
CA GLN A 33 9.09 -11.24 -2.12
C GLN A 33 10.30 -10.96 -3.00
N ALA A 34 10.29 -9.86 -3.76
CA ALA A 34 11.32 -9.58 -4.75
C ALA A 34 12.51 -8.79 -4.18
N VAL A 35 12.26 -7.83 -3.27
CA VAL A 35 13.34 -7.04 -2.66
C VAL A 35 13.93 -7.74 -1.45
N VAL A 36 13.08 -8.16 -0.49
CA VAL A 36 13.54 -8.81 0.75
C VAL A 36 13.84 -10.30 0.55
N GLY A 37 13.30 -10.92 -0.51
CA GLY A 37 13.51 -12.34 -0.81
C GLY A 37 12.70 -13.30 0.06
N TYR A 38 11.57 -12.85 0.61
CA TYR A 38 10.72 -13.72 1.42
C TYR A 38 9.89 -14.68 0.55
N SER A 39 9.71 -15.91 1.03
CA SER A 39 8.69 -16.80 0.47
C SER A 39 7.29 -16.22 0.66
N ALA A 40 6.30 -16.67 -0.13
CA ALA A 40 4.93 -16.20 -0.02
C ALA A 40 4.36 -16.35 1.41
N ILE A 41 4.66 -17.46 2.08
CA ILE A 41 4.24 -17.71 3.47
C ILE A 41 4.92 -16.72 4.42
N LYS A 42 6.23 -16.48 4.28
CA LYS A 42 6.95 -15.55 5.13
C LYS A 42 6.51 -14.12 4.92
N ALA A 43 6.21 -13.73 3.68
CA ALA A 43 5.64 -12.43 3.36
C ALA A 43 4.26 -12.24 4.02
N ALA A 44 3.38 -13.25 3.94
CA ALA A 44 2.08 -13.22 4.61
C ALA A 44 2.19 -13.11 6.14
N LEU A 45 3.09 -13.88 6.75
CA LEU A 45 3.35 -13.82 8.20
C LEU A 45 3.92 -12.47 8.64
N SER A 46 4.68 -11.80 7.78
CA SER A 46 5.21 -10.46 8.04
C SER A 46 4.13 -9.37 8.15
N LEU A 47 2.91 -9.66 7.70
CA LEU A 47 1.77 -8.75 7.85
C LEU A 47 0.99 -8.95 9.17
N LEU A 48 1.26 -10.01 9.93
CA LEU A 48 0.60 -10.26 11.21
C LEU A 48 0.74 -9.11 12.23
N PRO A 49 1.91 -8.46 12.39
CA PRO A 49 2.03 -7.32 13.30
C PRO A 49 1.05 -6.18 12.96
N MET A 50 0.81 -5.94 11.66
CA MET A 50 -0.20 -4.97 11.21
C MET A 50 -1.61 -5.35 11.72
N ALA A 51 -2.01 -6.61 11.54
CA ALA A 51 -3.31 -7.09 12.02
C ALA A 51 -3.42 -7.01 13.55
N MET A 52 -2.35 -7.37 14.28
CA MET A 52 -2.31 -7.30 15.74
C MET A 52 -2.49 -5.87 16.28
N ILE A 53 -2.05 -4.85 15.56
CA ILE A 53 -2.26 -3.44 15.89
C ILE A 53 -3.67 -3.00 15.50
N MET A 54 -4.11 -3.35 14.29
CA MET A 54 -5.40 -2.89 13.74
C MET A 54 -6.60 -3.45 14.50
N MET A 55 -6.60 -4.74 14.85
CA MET A 55 -7.78 -5.40 15.44
C MET A 55 -8.24 -4.75 16.77
N PRO A 56 -7.37 -4.57 17.79
CA PRO A 56 -7.80 -3.96 19.06
C PRO A 56 -8.19 -2.49 18.89
N LEU A 57 -7.51 -1.76 18.01
CA LEU A 57 -7.84 -0.36 17.73
C LEU A 57 -9.18 -0.23 17.03
N SER A 58 -9.45 -1.06 16.02
CA SER A 58 -10.74 -1.08 15.32
C SER A 58 -11.91 -1.42 16.26
N ALA A 59 -11.71 -2.34 17.21
CA ALA A 59 -12.70 -2.67 18.21
C ALA A 59 -12.97 -1.53 19.21
N THR A 60 -11.95 -0.73 19.54
CA THR A 60 -12.07 0.38 20.50
C THR A 60 -12.38 1.72 19.84
N ALA A 61 -12.14 1.88 18.54
CA ALA A 61 -12.34 3.11 17.78
C ALA A 61 -13.74 3.73 17.92
N PRO A 62 -14.87 2.97 17.94
CA PRO A 62 -16.18 3.56 18.16
C PRO A 62 -16.32 4.26 19.54
N ARG A 63 -15.71 3.68 20.57
CA ARG A 63 -15.70 4.30 21.92
C ARG A 63 -14.87 5.56 21.96
N ILE A 64 -13.76 5.58 21.24
CA ILE A 64 -12.90 6.76 21.10
C ILE A 64 -13.66 7.84 20.31
N ALA A 65 -14.31 7.47 19.20
CA ALA A 65 -15.13 8.36 18.37
C ALA A 65 -16.25 9.02 19.17
N ALA A 66 -16.90 8.28 20.06
CA ALA A 66 -17.95 8.81 20.94
C ALA A 66 -17.42 9.88 21.91
N LYS A 67 -16.16 9.78 22.35
CA LYS A 67 -15.54 10.74 23.28
C LYS A 67 -14.94 11.96 22.57
N VAL A 68 -14.19 11.76 21.47
CA VAL A 68 -13.44 12.84 20.81
C VAL A 68 -14.18 13.44 19.61
N GLY A 69 -15.23 12.77 19.14
CA GLY A 69 -16.00 13.14 17.96
C GLY A 69 -15.49 12.48 16.68
N LEU A 70 -16.44 12.15 15.79
CA LEU A 70 -16.20 11.44 14.53
C LEU A 70 -15.16 12.16 13.65
N ARG A 71 -15.31 13.49 13.48
CA ARG A 71 -14.40 14.27 12.63
C ARG A 71 -12.94 14.15 13.09
N ARG A 72 -12.69 14.25 14.40
CA ARG A 72 -11.31 14.21 14.93
C ARG A 72 -10.67 12.84 14.77
N ILE A 73 -11.44 11.77 14.97
CA ILE A 73 -10.90 10.41 14.84
C ILE A 73 -10.61 10.07 13.37
N LEU A 74 -11.51 10.44 12.44
CA LEU A 74 -11.28 10.23 11.02
C LEU A 74 -10.09 11.03 10.52
N THR A 75 -10.03 12.34 10.81
CA THR A 75 -8.89 13.18 10.39
C THR A 75 -7.59 12.72 11.04
N GLY A 76 -7.57 12.48 12.35
CA GLY A 76 -6.37 12.02 13.06
C GLY A 76 -5.88 10.65 12.57
N GLY A 77 -6.81 9.72 12.34
CA GLY A 77 -6.47 8.41 11.79
C GLY A 77 -5.92 8.49 10.37
N THR A 78 -6.51 9.32 9.50
CA THR A 78 -6.01 9.53 8.14
C THR A 78 -4.64 10.21 8.13
N LEU A 79 -4.40 11.16 9.03
CA LEU A 79 -3.07 11.76 9.21
C LEU A 79 -2.03 10.73 9.68
N LEU A 80 -2.41 9.78 10.54
CA LEU A 80 -1.52 8.67 10.90
C LEU A 80 -1.25 7.75 9.72
N VAL A 81 -2.25 7.49 8.86
CA VAL A 81 -2.02 6.76 7.61
C VAL A 81 -1.01 7.50 6.74
N ALA A 82 -1.20 8.79 6.50
CA ALA A 82 -0.26 9.62 5.75
C ALA A 82 1.14 9.63 6.37
N GLY A 83 1.24 9.76 7.70
CA GLY A 83 2.49 9.70 8.44
C GLY A 83 3.22 8.36 8.29
N GLY A 84 2.49 7.25 8.37
CA GLY A 84 3.04 5.90 8.14
C GLY A 84 3.57 5.72 6.72
N LEU A 85 2.84 6.21 5.71
CA LEU A 85 3.29 6.22 4.31
C LEU A 85 4.55 7.08 4.11
N ALA A 86 4.60 8.27 4.74
CA ALA A 86 5.77 9.14 4.70
C ALA A 86 7.00 8.47 5.33
N LEU A 87 6.83 7.79 6.47
CA LEU A 87 7.90 7.01 7.08
C LEU A 87 8.40 5.89 6.15
N MET A 88 7.48 5.17 5.50
CA MET A 88 7.86 4.15 4.51
C MET A 88 8.57 4.76 3.29
N ALA A 89 8.15 5.94 2.82
CA ALA A 89 8.83 6.64 1.74
C ALA A 89 10.26 7.07 2.11
N MET A 90 10.46 7.50 3.35
CA MET A 90 11.77 8.01 3.83
C MET A 90 12.75 6.90 4.18
N PHE A 91 12.29 5.82 4.79
CA PHE A 91 13.15 4.80 5.39
C PHE A 91 13.24 3.50 4.60
N ALA A 92 12.37 3.25 3.60
CA ALA A 92 12.46 2.05 2.80
C ALA A 92 13.82 1.95 2.10
N SER A 93 14.46 0.79 2.24
CA SER A 93 15.79 0.50 1.71
C SER A 93 15.86 -0.96 1.27
N ALA A 94 16.55 -1.22 0.17
CA ALA A 94 16.80 -2.57 -0.31
C ALA A 94 17.64 -3.37 0.71
N ASP A 95 18.67 -2.74 1.28
CA ASP A 95 19.56 -3.36 2.25
C ASP A 95 18.96 -3.46 3.66
N GLY A 96 18.08 -2.49 4.03
CA GLY A 96 17.37 -2.49 5.30
C GLY A 96 16.24 -3.51 5.39
N GLY A 97 15.83 -4.04 4.25
CA GLY A 97 14.82 -5.09 4.15
C GLY A 97 13.52 -4.74 4.86
N TYR A 98 12.91 -5.74 5.50
CA TYR A 98 11.63 -5.57 6.21
C TYR A 98 11.69 -4.57 7.35
N LEU A 99 12.81 -4.50 8.09
CA LEU A 99 12.96 -3.59 9.23
C LEU A 99 12.85 -2.12 8.83
N SER A 100 13.20 -1.78 7.59
CA SER A 100 13.14 -0.41 7.08
C SER A 100 11.72 0.14 6.95
N ILE A 101 10.73 -0.74 6.78
CA ILE A 101 9.33 -0.34 6.57
C ILE A 101 8.44 -0.56 7.80
N ILE A 102 8.90 -1.32 8.83
CA ILE A 102 8.13 -1.62 10.04
C ILE A 102 7.59 -0.37 10.75
N PRO A 103 8.40 0.69 10.99
CA PRO A 103 7.90 1.87 11.69
C PRO A 103 6.72 2.51 10.94
N GLY A 104 6.82 2.62 9.62
CA GLY A 104 5.76 3.16 8.79
C GLY A 104 4.51 2.27 8.80
N LEU A 105 4.67 0.95 8.68
CA LEU A 105 3.57 -0.01 8.77
C LEU A 105 2.86 0.07 10.12
N ALA A 106 3.60 0.17 11.22
CA ALA A 106 3.01 0.27 12.56
C ALA A 106 2.17 1.54 12.72
N VAL A 107 2.71 2.71 12.35
CA VAL A 107 1.99 3.99 12.43
C VAL A 107 0.75 3.98 11.52
N MET A 108 0.89 3.49 10.30
CA MET A 108 -0.23 3.36 9.37
C MET A 108 -1.31 2.42 9.90
N SER A 109 -0.94 1.29 10.51
CA SER A 109 -1.87 0.31 11.09
C SER A 109 -2.70 0.93 12.22
N VAL A 110 -2.09 1.80 13.04
CA VAL A 110 -2.82 2.59 14.05
C VAL A 110 -3.87 3.47 13.36
N GLY A 111 -3.47 4.21 12.35
CA GLY A 111 -4.37 5.09 11.60
C GLY A 111 -5.56 4.34 11.00
N ILE A 112 -5.31 3.25 10.29
CA ILE A 112 -6.36 2.41 9.68
C ILE A 112 -7.29 1.84 10.75
N GLY A 113 -6.75 1.30 11.84
CA GLY A 113 -7.54 0.75 12.95
C GLY A 113 -8.50 1.78 13.55
N LEU A 114 -8.10 3.05 13.63
CA LEU A 114 -8.94 4.13 14.15
C LEU A 114 -10.04 4.58 13.17
N VAL A 115 -9.82 4.45 11.85
CA VAL A 115 -10.72 5.00 10.82
C VAL A 115 -11.75 3.97 10.35
N MET A 116 -11.39 2.69 10.25
CA MET A 116 -12.21 1.65 9.59
C MET A 116 -13.63 1.56 10.16
N THR A 117 -13.76 1.29 11.45
CA THR A 117 -15.07 1.08 12.08
C THR A 117 -15.89 2.35 12.18
N PRO A 118 -15.35 3.50 12.65
CA PRO A 118 -16.10 4.75 12.67
C PRO A 118 -16.48 5.27 11.28
N GLY A 119 -15.62 5.06 10.26
CA GLY A 119 -15.90 5.44 8.88
C GLY A 119 -17.08 4.66 8.31
N THR A 120 -17.09 3.33 8.48
CA THR A 120 -18.21 2.48 8.09
C THR A 120 -19.49 2.87 8.84
N ALA A 121 -19.42 3.08 10.16
CA ALA A 121 -20.56 3.50 10.96
C ALA A 121 -21.12 4.88 10.54
N ALA A 122 -20.26 5.79 10.08
CA ALA A 122 -20.67 7.08 9.56
C ALA A 122 -21.52 6.96 8.28
N ILE A 123 -21.23 6.00 7.42
CA ILE A 123 -22.02 5.74 6.21
C ILE A 123 -23.32 5.03 6.58
N THR A 124 -23.23 3.89 7.26
CA THR A 124 -24.39 3.03 7.56
C THR A 124 -25.38 3.71 8.52
N GLY A 125 -24.90 4.48 9.50
CA GLY A 125 -25.74 5.20 10.45
C GLY A 125 -26.29 6.55 9.94
N SER A 126 -25.97 6.97 8.70
CA SER A 126 -26.39 8.26 8.18
C SER A 126 -27.71 8.24 7.40
N LEU A 127 -28.24 7.07 7.09
CA LEU A 127 -29.52 6.88 6.40
C LEU A 127 -30.55 6.21 7.32
N PRO A 128 -31.85 6.44 7.08
CA PRO A 128 -32.92 5.82 7.86
C PRO A 128 -32.93 4.30 7.67
N VAL A 129 -33.62 3.58 8.58
CA VAL A 129 -33.64 2.11 8.62
C VAL A 129 -34.13 1.51 7.30
N GLU A 130 -35.07 2.17 6.63
CA GLU A 130 -35.66 1.76 5.35
C GLU A 130 -34.62 1.81 4.21
N GLU A 131 -33.58 2.63 4.35
CA GLU A 131 -32.52 2.83 3.36
C GLU A 131 -31.18 2.15 3.75
N GLN A 132 -31.16 1.27 4.74
CA GLN A 132 -29.92 0.60 5.20
C GLN A 132 -29.28 -0.24 4.10
N GLY A 133 -30.07 -0.83 3.19
CA GLY A 133 -29.54 -1.53 2.01
C GLY A 133 -28.75 -0.61 1.09
N VAL A 134 -29.22 0.63 0.90
CA VAL A 134 -28.51 1.66 0.11
C VAL A 134 -27.24 2.10 0.82
N ALA A 135 -27.27 2.25 2.14
CA ALA A 135 -26.09 2.61 2.93
C ALA A 135 -24.99 1.53 2.85
N SER A 136 -25.38 0.26 2.95
CA SER A 136 -24.46 -0.88 2.81
C SER A 136 -23.87 -0.94 1.40
N ALA A 137 -24.69 -0.88 0.37
CA ALA A 137 -24.23 -0.87 -1.01
C ALA A 137 -23.27 0.31 -1.29
N LEU A 138 -23.56 1.50 -0.77
CA LEU A 138 -22.68 2.66 -0.90
C LEU A 138 -21.35 2.46 -0.18
N ASN A 139 -21.36 1.88 1.04
CA ASN A 139 -20.14 1.55 1.77
C ASN A 139 -19.24 0.58 0.98
N ASP A 140 -19.83 -0.51 0.44
CA ASP A 140 -19.08 -1.51 -0.29
C ASP A 140 -18.56 -0.95 -1.63
N THR A 141 -19.42 -0.24 -2.38
CA THR A 141 -19.00 0.44 -3.62
C THR A 141 -17.85 1.43 -3.37
N THR A 142 -17.93 2.22 -2.29
CA THR A 142 -16.89 3.19 -1.95
C THR A 142 -15.55 2.49 -1.69
N ARG A 143 -15.56 1.36 -0.99
CA ARG A 143 -14.36 0.57 -0.69
C ARG A 143 -13.77 -0.04 -1.96
N GLU A 144 -14.61 -0.66 -2.80
CA GLU A 144 -14.17 -1.28 -4.06
C GLU A 144 -13.60 -0.24 -5.03
N VAL A 145 -14.32 0.84 -5.26
CA VAL A 145 -13.86 1.93 -6.13
C VAL A 145 -12.55 2.52 -5.62
N GLY A 146 -12.47 2.78 -4.30
CA GLY A 146 -11.22 3.24 -3.69
C GLY A 146 -10.07 2.27 -3.96
N THR A 147 -10.26 0.98 -3.69
CA THR A 147 -9.25 -0.06 -3.91
C THR A 147 -8.77 -0.11 -5.36
N VAL A 148 -9.69 -0.10 -6.33
CA VAL A 148 -9.36 -0.15 -7.76
C VAL A 148 -8.55 1.09 -8.19
N ILE A 149 -8.99 2.29 -7.77
CA ILE A 149 -8.27 3.53 -8.07
C ILE A 149 -6.86 3.50 -7.46
N GLY A 150 -6.75 3.06 -6.21
CA GLY A 150 -5.47 2.98 -5.51
C GLY A 150 -4.50 1.99 -6.16
N VAL A 151 -4.96 0.79 -6.50
CA VAL A 151 -4.15 -0.21 -7.21
C VAL A 151 -3.66 0.34 -8.55
N ALA A 152 -4.55 0.96 -9.34
CA ALA A 152 -4.20 1.51 -10.65
C ALA A 152 -3.19 2.67 -10.51
N LEU A 153 -3.43 3.60 -9.60
CA LEU A 153 -2.59 4.80 -9.44
C LEU A 153 -1.22 4.46 -8.84
N ILE A 154 -1.20 3.78 -7.71
CA ILE A 154 0.03 3.43 -6.98
C ILE A 154 0.86 2.45 -7.81
N GLY A 155 0.21 1.46 -8.44
CA GLY A 155 0.86 0.49 -9.31
C GLY A 155 1.48 1.13 -10.54
N SER A 156 0.78 2.07 -11.20
CA SER A 156 1.32 2.75 -12.39
C SER A 156 2.51 3.65 -12.06
N ILE A 157 2.48 4.34 -10.92
CA ILE A 157 3.59 5.18 -10.46
C ILE A 157 4.81 4.34 -10.11
N LEU A 158 4.61 3.25 -9.38
CA LEU A 158 5.68 2.30 -9.09
C LEU A 158 6.30 1.77 -10.39
N SER A 159 5.46 1.30 -11.32
CA SER A 159 5.92 0.72 -12.59
C SER A 159 6.70 1.74 -13.42
N ALA A 160 6.21 2.97 -13.53
CA ALA A 160 6.90 4.03 -14.27
C ALA A 160 8.25 4.41 -13.63
N GLY A 161 8.26 4.56 -12.30
CA GLY A 161 9.49 4.86 -11.54
C GLY A 161 10.52 3.74 -11.65
N TYR A 162 10.09 2.50 -11.49
CA TYR A 162 10.92 1.31 -11.63
C TYR A 162 11.51 1.19 -13.05
N SER A 163 10.65 1.24 -14.09
CA SER A 163 11.06 1.10 -15.48
C SER A 163 12.06 2.16 -15.89
N SER A 164 11.89 3.40 -15.43
CA SER A 164 12.84 4.49 -15.65
C SER A 164 14.19 4.23 -14.97
N ALA A 165 14.16 3.83 -13.69
CA ALA A 165 15.39 3.64 -12.91
C ALA A 165 16.19 2.40 -13.31
N VAL A 166 15.52 1.34 -13.86
CA VAL A 166 16.19 0.10 -14.28
C VAL A 166 16.64 0.13 -15.74
N SER A 167 16.35 1.20 -16.49
CA SER A 167 16.51 1.25 -17.95
C SER A 167 17.95 0.97 -18.42
N ASP A 168 18.96 1.51 -17.73
CA ASP A 168 20.37 1.32 -18.05
C ASP A 168 20.82 -0.12 -17.83
N THR A 169 20.40 -0.70 -16.70
CA THR A 169 20.65 -2.11 -16.38
C THR A 169 20.00 -3.04 -17.41
N ALA A 170 18.78 -2.75 -17.79
CA ALA A 170 18.02 -3.55 -18.77
C ALA A 170 18.63 -3.43 -20.19
N SER A 171 19.17 -2.28 -20.56
CA SER A 171 19.79 -2.09 -21.89
C SER A 171 21.13 -2.79 -22.05
N ALA A 172 21.77 -3.19 -20.97
CA ALA A 172 23.00 -4.00 -20.98
C ALA A 172 22.73 -5.51 -21.21
N LEU A 173 21.46 -5.94 -21.19
CA LEU A 173 21.04 -7.33 -21.37
C LEU A 173 20.61 -7.59 -22.83
N SER A 174 20.36 -8.87 -23.16
CA SER A 174 19.69 -9.21 -24.42
C SER A 174 18.31 -8.57 -24.49
N GLU A 175 17.78 -8.33 -25.71
CA GLU A 175 16.50 -7.66 -25.90
C GLU A 175 15.36 -8.30 -25.10
N ALA A 176 15.24 -9.64 -25.12
CA ALA A 176 14.23 -10.37 -24.38
C ALA A 176 14.39 -10.24 -22.87
N ALA A 177 15.60 -10.38 -22.34
CA ALA A 177 15.89 -10.24 -20.92
C ALA A 177 15.70 -8.78 -20.46
N GLY A 178 16.16 -7.81 -21.22
CA GLY A 178 15.98 -6.39 -20.91
C GLY A 178 14.52 -5.98 -20.91
N HIS A 179 13.69 -6.53 -21.82
CA HIS A 179 12.24 -6.29 -21.81
C HIS A 179 11.61 -6.84 -20.54
N ALA A 180 11.89 -8.10 -20.16
CA ALA A 180 11.37 -8.72 -18.96
C ALA A 180 11.77 -7.95 -17.68
N VAL A 181 13.02 -7.47 -17.61
CA VAL A 181 13.50 -6.65 -16.48
C VAL A 181 12.76 -5.32 -16.39
N ARG A 182 12.47 -4.65 -17.52
CA ARG A 182 11.72 -3.37 -17.52
C ARG A 182 10.25 -3.52 -17.15
N GLU A 183 9.63 -4.66 -17.43
CA GLU A 183 8.22 -4.90 -17.11
C GLU A 183 7.95 -4.90 -15.60
N GLY A 184 8.95 -5.24 -14.78
CA GLY A 184 8.82 -5.19 -13.32
C GLY A 184 9.84 -6.04 -12.58
N ILE A 185 9.89 -5.86 -11.28
CA ILE A 185 10.84 -6.57 -10.41
C ILE A 185 10.69 -8.10 -10.48
N GLY A 186 9.48 -8.61 -10.75
CA GLY A 186 9.26 -10.06 -10.96
C GLY A 186 10.00 -10.59 -12.17
N GLY A 187 10.03 -9.83 -13.28
CA GLY A 187 10.81 -10.14 -14.47
C GLY A 187 12.31 -10.14 -14.18
N ALA A 188 12.80 -9.17 -13.40
CA ALA A 188 14.20 -9.15 -12.98
C ALA A 188 14.59 -10.37 -12.14
N VAL A 189 13.72 -10.81 -11.22
CA VAL A 189 13.94 -12.04 -10.43
C VAL A 189 13.99 -13.27 -11.34
N TYR A 190 13.10 -13.36 -12.32
CA TYR A 190 13.09 -14.46 -13.29
C TYR A 190 14.38 -14.48 -14.13
N VAL A 191 14.79 -13.35 -14.69
CA VAL A 191 16.03 -13.25 -15.48
C VAL A 191 17.25 -13.59 -14.62
N ALA A 192 17.29 -13.15 -13.37
CA ALA A 192 18.36 -13.49 -12.44
C ALA A 192 18.49 -15.02 -12.24
N GLN A 193 17.36 -15.72 -12.06
CA GLN A 193 17.35 -17.19 -11.92
C GLN A 193 17.85 -17.89 -13.18
N GLU A 194 17.54 -17.41 -14.37
CA GLU A 194 18.04 -17.97 -15.64
C GLU A 194 19.56 -17.71 -15.80
N MET A 195 20.04 -16.53 -15.42
CA MET A 195 21.47 -16.20 -15.39
C MET A 195 22.23 -17.11 -14.42
N ASP A 196 21.69 -17.38 -13.25
CA ASP A 196 22.30 -18.29 -12.26
C ASP A 196 22.43 -19.73 -12.81
N LYS A 197 21.37 -20.24 -13.47
CA LYS A 197 21.42 -21.56 -14.14
C LYS A 197 22.46 -21.62 -15.25
N ALA A 198 22.73 -20.48 -15.92
CA ALA A 198 23.75 -20.36 -16.94
C ALA A 198 25.17 -20.15 -16.39
N GLY A 199 25.36 -20.16 -15.06
CA GLY A 199 26.66 -19.99 -14.42
C GLY A 199 27.12 -18.52 -14.32
N MET A 200 26.22 -17.57 -14.51
CA MET A 200 26.51 -16.12 -14.47
C MET A 200 26.14 -15.48 -13.11
N GLY A 201 26.41 -16.18 -12.00
CA GLY A 201 25.94 -15.77 -10.66
C GLY A 201 26.34 -14.36 -10.26
N ALA A 202 27.58 -13.94 -10.48
CA ALA A 202 28.03 -12.58 -10.14
C ALA A 202 27.29 -11.50 -10.93
N ALA A 203 27.03 -11.72 -12.22
CA ALA A 203 26.28 -10.79 -13.05
C ALA A 203 24.78 -10.77 -12.68
N SER A 204 24.22 -11.93 -12.34
CA SER A 204 22.87 -12.08 -11.82
C SER A 204 22.66 -11.27 -10.53
N GLU A 205 23.56 -11.39 -9.56
CA GLU A 205 23.49 -10.63 -8.30
C GLU A 205 23.57 -9.13 -8.52
N GLN A 206 24.48 -8.65 -9.38
CA GLN A 206 24.60 -7.24 -9.72
C GLN A 206 23.32 -6.69 -10.37
N MET A 207 22.79 -7.41 -11.35
CA MET A 207 21.55 -7.02 -12.05
C MET A 207 20.37 -7.00 -11.08
N LEU A 208 20.22 -8.02 -10.25
CA LEU A 208 19.12 -8.10 -9.28
C LEU A 208 19.24 -7.03 -8.19
N HIS A 209 20.44 -6.71 -7.74
CA HIS A 209 20.67 -5.60 -6.80
C HIS A 209 20.26 -4.26 -7.41
N ALA A 210 20.66 -3.98 -8.65
CA ALA A 210 20.25 -2.77 -9.36
C ALA A 210 18.72 -2.69 -9.53
N ALA A 211 18.07 -3.81 -9.86
CA ALA A 211 16.61 -3.88 -9.96
C ALA A 211 15.91 -3.63 -8.60
N ARG A 212 16.46 -4.11 -7.50
CA ARG A 212 15.95 -3.84 -6.15
C ARG A 212 16.07 -2.38 -5.76
N LEU A 213 17.16 -1.72 -6.07
CA LEU A 213 17.33 -0.28 -5.86
C LEU A 213 16.32 0.52 -6.69
N ALA A 214 16.17 0.19 -7.98
CA ALA A 214 15.19 0.81 -8.87
C ALA A 214 13.74 0.63 -8.34
N PHE A 215 13.43 -0.55 -7.76
CA PHE A 215 12.14 -0.78 -7.13
C PHE A 215 11.91 0.12 -5.92
N VAL A 216 12.92 0.30 -5.06
CA VAL A 216 12.82 1.17 -3.89
C VAL A 216 12.63 2.64 -4.31
N ASP A 217 13.24 3.08 -5.40
CA ASP A 217 13.03 4.43 -5.94
C ASP A 217 11.60 4.63 -6.45
N GLY A 218 11.08 3.68 -7.22
CA GLY A 218 9.67 3.67 -7.62
C GLY A 218 8.71 3.60 -6.43
N TRP A 219 9.04 2.79 -5.42
CA TRP A 219 8.31 2.70 -4.16
C TRP A 219 8.20 4.06 -3.46
N ARG A 220 9.32 4.77 -3.32
CA ARG A 220 9.33 6.10 -2.69
C ARG A 220 8.36 7.07 -3.39
N GLY A 221 8.41 7.11 -4.72
CA GLY A 221 7.47 7.91 -5.51
C GLY A 221 6.00 7.53 -5.26
N ALA A 222 5.69 6.24 -5.28
CA ALA A 222 4.36 5.71 -5.01
C ALA A 222 3.88 6.05 -3.59
N MET A 223 4.75 5.96 -2.57
CA MET A 223 4.40 6.32 -1.19
C MET A 223 4.14 7.83 -1.04
N TRP A 224 4.93 8.71 -1.65
CA TRP A 224 4.70 10.16 -1.58
C TRP A 224 3.38 10.58 -2.25
N ILE A 225 3.01 9.97 -3.38
CA ILE A 225 1.70 10.19 -3.99
C ILE A 225 0.58 9.69 -3.06
N SER A 226 0.77 8.54 -2.42
CA SER A 226 -0.20 8.02 -1.44
C SER A 226 -0.37 8.93 -0.23
N VAL A 227 0.71 9.60 0.22
CA VAL A 227 0.63 10.67 1.24
C VAL A 227 -0.25 11.81 0.74
N GLY A 228 -0.03 12.28 -0.49
CA GLY A 228 -0.85 13.33 -1.09
C GLY A 228 -2.33 12.96 -1.23
N MET A 229 -2.64 11.69 -1.51
CA MET A 229 -4.01 11.20 -1.55
C MET A 229 -4.68 11.17 -0.17
N ALA A 230 -3.90 10.98 0.90
CA ALA A 230 -4.40 10.89 2.27
C ALA A 230 -4.56 12.25 2.97
N LEU A 231 -4.02 13.34 2.42
CA LEU A 231 -4.10 14.72 2.95
C LEU A 231 -5.23 15.50 2.30
#